data_16991a25aa63c2a5e36648307be9e607
#
_entry.id   16991a25aa63c2a5e36648307be9e607
#
_cell.length_a   1.000
_cell.length_b   1.000
_cell.length_c   1.000
_cell.angle_alpha   90.00
_cell.angle_beta   90.00
_cell.angle_gamma   90.00
#
_symmetry.space_group_name_H-M   'P 1'
#
loop_
_entity.id
_entity.type
_entity.pdbx_description
1 polymer ?
#
loop_
_entity_poly.entity_id
_entity_poly.type
_entity_poly.pdbx_seq_one_letter_code
_entity_poly.pdbx_strand_id
1 'polypeptide(L)'
;MKKVGVIVPIYNVENFLKECLESIINQSFNNLEIILVNDGSTDKNSFEIAKEYALKDQRITLFDKENGGLSSARNTGLEYFYKEYKLEFSDEKDDFYTFIIANENPQNVYKIYKRKNACKDKILKIPNIDYLIFLDSDNSWEKDCIKECVKKMQGIDVLWFDHLCIYEKEIKNKGQNTRMQIFQYKEECIISPKDYAQRALKVGSRDISFSWGGMIDFNFLKQIKLKFINYIINEDIHFGMVLFASANMIYVLPKKLYKCLLRTNSISNHDKKVTKANISHYYKDIYRAFDEDAKSAKEYLRLASRVITVLKLIDFFQGKKENENSKAIKEIFLPFYAKKALKFKKVNKDPLNLKNELDKIKPFVKNILPYDAWKILQKIKNIFS
;
A
#
# COMPACT_ATOMS: atom_id res chain seq x y z
N MET A 1 -12.79 22.14 -10.32
CA MET A 1 -12.07 21.96 -9.02
C MET A 1 -11.56 20.52 -8.97
N LYS A 2 -10.30 20.28 -8.58
CA LYS A 2 -9.73 18.92 -8.47
C LYS A 2 -10.47 18.08 -7.44
N LYS A 3 -10.64 16.78 -7.70
CA LYS A 3 -11.28 15.80 -6.80
C LYS A 3 -10.28 14.74 -6.39
N VAL A 4 -10.23 14.40 -5.10
CA VAL A 4 -9.31 13.40 -4.55
C VAL A 4 -10.08 12.16 -4.10
N GLY A 5 -9.69 11.00 -4.61
CA GLY A 5 -10.13 9.71 -4.12
C GLY A 5 -9.29 9.29 -2.89
N VAL A 6 -9.97 8.85 -1.86
CA VAL A 6 -9.35 8.32 -0.63
C VAL A 6 -9.76 6.86 -0.49
N ILE A 7 -8.81 5.96 -0.27
CA ILE A 7 -9.09 4.54 -0.01
C ILE A 7 -8.60 4.18 1.39
N VAL A 8 -9.50 3.65 2.22
CA VAL A 8 -9.26 3.26 3.61
C VAL A 8 -9.60 1.77 3.78
N PRO A 9 -8.60 0.89 3.85
CA PRO A 9 -8.82 -0.52 4.19
C PRO A 9 -9.09 -0.65 5.70
N ILE A 10 -10.12 -1.42 6.08
CA ILE A 10 -10.57 -1.59 7.47
C ILE A 10 -10.56 -3.08 7.80
N TYR A 11 -9.83 -3.47 8.84
CA TYR A 11 -9.85 -4.82 9.40
C TYR A 11 -9.46 -4.83 10.87
N ASN A 12 -10.43 -5.09 11.77
CA ASN A 12 -10.22 -5.22 13.22
C ASN A 12 -9.49 -4.02 13.84
N VAL A 13 -10.05 -2.82 13.69
CA VAL A 13 -9.44 -1.53 14.11
C VAL A 13 -10.42 -0.67 14.91
N GLU A 14 -11.38 -1.26 15.60
CA GLU A 14 -12.46 -0.54 16.31
C GLU A 14 -11.97 0.56 17.26
N ASN A 15 -10.78 0.39 17.87
CA ASN A 15 -10.20 1.34 18.81
C ASN A 15 -9.56 2.57 18.15
N PHE A 16 -9.28 2.51 16.83
CA PHE A 16 -8.50 3.53 16.11
C PHE A 16 -9.31 4.18 14.98
N LEU A 17 -10.33 3.47 14.47
CA LEU A 17 -11.04 3.84 13.26
C LEU A 17 -11.72 5.22 13.36
N LYS A 18 -12.24 5.60 14.52
CA LYS A 18 -12.86 6.93 14.70
C LYS A 18 -11.88 8.06 14.46
N GLU A 19 -10.68 8.01 15.05
CA GLU A 19 -9.65 9.03 14.85
C GLU A 19 -9.23 9.11 13.38
N CYS A 20 -9.04 7.96 12.74
CA CYS A 20 -8.75 7.87 11.31
C CYS A 20 -9.82 8.60 10.48
N LEU A 21 -11.09 8.25 10.64
CA LEU A 21 -12.20 8.81 9.86
C LEU A 21 -12.41 10.31 10.15
N GLU A 22 -12.31 10.75 11.41
CA GLU A 22 -12.33 12.17 11.76
C GLU A 22 -11.21 12.95 11.06
N SER A 23 -10.01 12.37 10.94
CA SER A 23 -8.91 13.02 10.25
C SER A 23 -9.16 13.21 8.73
N ILE A 24 -10.03 12.40 8.14
CA ILE A 24 -10.40 12.49 6.72
C ILE A 24 -11.54 13.49 6.52
N ILE A 25 -12.64 13.34 7.28
CA ILE A 25 -13.84 14.16 7.07
C ILE A 25 -13.60 15.63 7.40
N ASN A 26 -12.66 15.91 8.31
CA ASN A 26 -12.27 17.26 8.77
C ASN A 26 -11.07 17.84 7.99
N GLN A 27 -10.66 17.25 6.87
CA GLN A 27 -9.63 17.85 6.00
C GLN A 27 -10.07 19.24 5.52
N SER A 28 -9.13 20.19 5.46
CA SER A 28 -9.40 21.53 4.91
C SER A 28 -9.65 21.55 3.39
N PHE A 29 -9.46 20.43 2.71
CA PHE A 29 -9.81 20.21 1.31
C PHE A 29 -11.05 19.31 1.24
N ASN A 30 -12.18 19.86 0.74
CA ASN A 30 -13.49 19.22 0.88
C ASN A 30 -13.93 18.35 -0.32
N ASN A 31 -13.33 18.51 -1.50
CA ASN A 31 -13.76 17.79 -2.70
C ASN A 31 -13.17 16.36 -2.74
N LEU A 32 -13.66 15.51 -1.85
CA LEU A 32 -13.24 14.14 -1.66
C LEU A 32 -14.28 13.14 -2.14
N GLU A 33 -13.82 11.97 -2.57
CA GLU A 33 -14.61 10.74 -2.65
C GLU A 33 -13.92 9.69 -1.79
N ILE A 34 -14.59 9.19 -0.76
CA ILE A 34 -13.99 8.38 0.30
C ILE A 34 -14.54 6.96 0.18
N ILE A 35 -13.65 6.02 -0.04
CA ILE A 35 -13.97 4.59 -0.13
C ILE A 35 -13.47 3.91 1.14
N LEU A 36 -14.39 3.49 1.98
CA LEU A 36 -14.11 2.62 3.12
C LEU A 36 -14.30 1.17 2.67
N VAL A 37 -13.35 0.31 2.96
CA VAL A 37 -13.42 -1.11 2.60
C VAL A 37 -13.28 -1.95 3.86
N ASN A 38 -14.42 -2.45 4.38
CA ASN A 38 -14.42 -3.45 5.44
C ASN A 38 -14.01 -4.80 4.86
N ASP A 39 -12.80 -5.24 5.19
CA ASP A 39 -12.20 -6.50 4.72
C ASP A 39 -12.59 -7.68 5.64
N GLY A 40 -13.88 -7.83 5.89
CA GLY A 40 -14.41 -8.92 6.72
C GLY A 40 -13.96 -8.81 8.18
N SER A 41 -14.06 -7.64 8.80
CA SER A 41 -13.74 -7.46 10.22
C SER A 41 -14.55 -8.40 11.11
N THR A 42 -13.89 -8.98 12.08
CA THR A 42 -14.46 -9.93 13.05
C THR A 42 -14.55 -9.36 14.47
N ASP A 43 -14.02 -8.15 14.69
CA ASP A 43 -14.26 -7.40 15.91
C ASP A 43 -15.70 -6.87 15.94
N LYS A 44 -16.11 -6.37 17.11
CA LYS A 44 -17.52 -6.01 17.33
C LYS A 44 -17.93 -4.75 16.57
N ASN A 45 -17.05 -3.79 16.41
CA ASN A 45 -17.45 -2.42 16.10
C ASN A 45 -16.82 -1.81 14.83
N SER A 46 -15.76 -2.39 14.23
CA SER A 46 -15.12 -1.77 13.04
C SER A 46 -16.12 -1.52 11.90
N PHE A 47 -16.94 -2.50 11.57
CA PHE A 47 -17.95 -2.34 10.52
C PHE A 47 -19.04 -1.33 10.89
N GLU A 48 -19.55 -1.37 12.13
CA GLU A 48 -20.61 -0.46 12.59
C GLU A 48 -20.12 0.99 12.65
N ILE A 49 -18.87 1.24 13.08
CA ILE A 49 -18.25 2.56 13.02
C ILE A 49 -18.16 3.06 11.58
N ALA A 50 -17.68 2.22 10.65
CA ALA A 50 -17.60 2.59 9.24
C ALA A 50 -18.99 2.95 8.66
N LYS A 51 -20.03 2.20 9.04
CA LYS A 51 -21.40 2.43 8.63
C LYS A 51 -21.98 3.72 9.21
N GLU A 52 -21.70 4.01 10.49
CA GLU A 52 -22.08 5.27 11.15
C GLU A 52 -21.49 6.47 10.39
N TYR A 53 -20.21 6.42 10.03
CA TYR A 53 -19.57 7.51 9.28
C TYR A 53 -20.08 7.63 7.84
N ALA A 54 -20.43 6.52 7.19
CA ALA A 54 -21.07 6.55 5.87
C ALA A 54 -22.48 7.19 5.90
N LEU A 55 -23.16 7.15 7.04
CA LEU A 55 -24.41 7.92 7.27
C LEU A 55 -24.15 9.39 7.53
N LYS A 56 -23.08 9.74 8.25
CA LYS A 56 -22.75 11.11 8.59
C LYS A 56 -22.27 11.93 7.40
N ASP A 57 -21.50 11.31 6.48
CA ASP A 57 -20.83 12.00 5.39
C ASP A 57 -21.19 11.38 4.03
N GLN A 58 -21.91 12.11 3.19
CA GLN A 58 -22.35 11.68 1.86
C GLN A 58 -21.18 11.40 0.88
N ARG A 59 -19.96 11.88 1.15
CA ARG A 59 -18.76 11.60 0.36
C ARG A 59 -18.30 10.15 0.50
N ILE A 60 -18.75 9.45 1.56
CA ILE A 60 -18.34 8.08 1.87
C ILE A 60 -19.17 7.06 1.08
N THR A 61 -18.49 6.08 0.51
CA THR A 61 -19.04 4.82 0.00
C THR A 61 -18.39 3.69 0.78
N LEU A 62 -19.17 2.82 1.42
CA LEU A 62 -18.67 1.70 2.22
C LEU A 62 -18.84 0.39 1.46
N PHE A 63 -17.75 -0.34 1.30
CA PHE A 63 -17.71 -1.71 0.79
C PHE A 63 -17.57 -2.70 1.93
N ASP A 64 -18.38 -3.75 1.90
CA ASP A 64 -18.31 -4.90 2.80
C ASP A 64 -17.95 -6.14 2.00
N LYS A 65 -16.86 -6.83 2.36
CA LYS A 65 -16.32 -7.94 1.58
C LYS A 65 -15.77 -9.07 2.45
N GLU A 66 -15.58 -10.23 1.85
CA GLU A 66 -14.83 -11.32 2.45
C GLU A 66 -13.38 -10.89 2.77
N ASN A 67 -12.84 -11.38 3.89
CA ASN A 67 -11.47 -11.08 4.24
C ASN A 67 -10.49 -11.62 3.17
N GLY A 68 -9.84 -10.73 2.46
CA GLY A 68 -8.84 -11.01 1.42
C GLY A 68 -7.49 -10.34 1.67
N GLY A 69 -7.38 -9.62 2.79
CA GLY A 69 -6.17 -8.92 3.22
C GLY A 69 -6.02 -7.51 2.63
N LEU A 70 -5.00 -6.81 3.12
CA LEU A 70 -4.76 -5.40 2.86
C LEU A 70 -4.69 -5.06 1.36
N SER A 71 -4.03 -5.90 0.55
CA SER A 71 -3.97 -5.74 -0.91
C SER A 71 -5.35 -5.79 -1.55
N SER A 72 -6.15 -6.79 -1.17
CA SER A 72 -7.50 -6.99 -1.68
C SER A 72 -8.40 -5.81 -1.33
N ALA A 73 -8.33 -5.32 -0.09
CA ALA A 73 -9.10 -4.16 0.33
C ALA A 73 -8.71 -2.88 -0.45
N ARG A 74 -7.41 -2.62 -0.67
CA ARG A 74 -6.96 -1.50 -1.48
C ARG A 74 -7.36 -1.66 -2.95
N ASN A 75 -7.27 -2.87 -3.49
CA ASN A 75 -7.68 -3.17 -4.86
C ASN A 75 -9.18 -2.96 -5.07
N THR A 76 -10.04 -3.27 -4.09
CA THR A 76 -11.49 -2.97 -4.15
C THR A 76 -11.73 -1.50 -4.43
N GLY A 77 -11.04 -0.60 -3.72
CA GLY A 77 -11.16 0.84 -3.97
C GLY A 77 -10.56 1.28 -5.32
N LEU A 78 -9.45 0.67 -5.74
CA LEU A 78 -8.85 0.93 -7.06
C LEU A 78 -9.78 0.51 -8.20
N GLU A 79 -10.34 -0.70 -8.15
CA GLU A 79 -11.24 -1.26 -9.16
C GLU A 79 -12.54 -0.44 -9.27
N TYR A 80 -13.04 0.09 -8.14
CA TYR A 80 -14.13 1.05 -8.14
C TYR A 80 -13.75 2.32 -8.94
N PHE A 81 -12.65 2.97 -8.62
CA PHE A 81 -12.24 4.19 -9.32
C PHE A 81 -11.82 3.93 -10.78
N TYR A 82 -11.27 2.76 -11.10
CA TYR A 82 -11.00 2.34 -12.49
C TYR A 82 -12.27 2.06 -13.28
N LYS A 83 -13.44 2.03 -12.60
CA LYS A 83 -14.76 1.70 -13.19
C LYS A 83 -14.80 0.27 -13.76
N GLU A 84 -14.15 -0.66 -13.08
CA GLU A 84 -14.16 -2.06 -13.46
C GLU A 84 -15.43 -2.79 -12.97
N TYR A 85 -16.14 -2.23 -11.96
CA TYR A 85 -17.38 -2.77 -11.44
C TYR A 85 -18.62 -2.28 -12.20
N LYS A 86 -19.49 -3.21 -12.58
CA LYS A 86 -20.86 -2.93 -12.94
C LYS A 86 -21.71 -3.01 -11.67
N LEU A 87 -22.19 -1.86 -11.22
CA LEU A 87 -22.93 -1.75 -9.97
C LEU A 87 -24.42 -1.81 -10.23
N GLU A 88 -25.14 -2.69 -9.54
CA GLU A 88 -26.59 -2.82 -9.60
C GLU A 88 -27.21 -2.59 -8.23
N PHE A 89 -28.34 -1.88 -8.20
CA PHE A 89 -29.12 -1.67 -7.00
C PHE A 89 -29.61 -3.06 -6.46
N SER A 90 -29.44 -3.28 -5.19
CA SER A 90 -29.82 -4.53 -4.54
C SER A 90 -31.00 -4.36 -3.59
N ASP A 91 -30.90 -3.37 -2.68
CA ASP A 91 -31.88 -3.21 -1.61
C ASP A 91 -31.79 -1.81 -1.00
N GLU A 92 -32.79 -1.42 -0.19
CA GLU A 92 -32.75 -0.23 0.64
C GLU A 92 -33.10 -0.57 2.10
N LYS A 93 -32.27 -0.08 2.99
CA LYS A 93 -32.50 -0.26 4.42
C LYS A 93 -32.04 1.00 5.16
N ASP A 94 -32.87 1.48 6.07
CA ASP A 94 -32.64 2.72 6.81
C ASP A 94 -32.37 3.88 5.83
N ASP A 95 -31.30 4.64 6.02
CA ASP A 95 -30.88 5.73 5.15
C ASP A 95 -29.91 5.31 4.01
N PHE A 96 -29.72 4.00 3.80
CA PHE A 96 -28.85 3.48 2.75
C PHE A 96 -29.60 2.95 1.54
N TYR A 97 -29.03 3.16 0.35
CA TYR A 97 -29.13 2.25 -0.77
C TYR A 97 -27.97 1.28 -0.73
N THR A 98 -28.25 0.03 -1.06
CA THR A 98 -27.22 -1.00 -1.20
C THR A 98 -27.10 -1.47 -2.62
N PHE A 99 -25.87 -1.81 -3.01
CA PHE A 99 -25.52 -2.24 -4.37
C PHE A 99 -24.70 -3.51 -4.31
N ILE A 100 -24.75 -4.27 -5.39
CA ILE A 100 -23.92 -5.44 -5.64
C ILE A 100 -23.10 -5.23 -6.91
N ILE A 101 -22.06 -6.04 -7.07
CA ILE A 101 -21.26 -6.11 -8.28
C ILE A 101 -21.87 -7.19 -9.19
N ALA A 102 -22.34 -6.79 -10.36
CA ALA A 102 -23.04 -7.65 -11.32
C ALA A 102 -22.15 -8.27 -12.39
N ASN A 103 -20.86 -7.95 -12.40
CA ASN A 103 -19.84 -8.56 -13.25
C ASN A 103 -18.81 -9.34 -12.41
N GLU A 104 -17.60 -9.56 -12.95
CA GLU A 104 -16.51 -10.18 -12.19
C GLU A 104 -16.25 -9.44 -10.88
N ASN A 105 -16.16 -10.19 -9.80
CA ASN A 105 -15.98 -9.71 -8.44
C ASN A 105 -14.74 -10.38 -7.78
N PRO A 106 -13.53 -10.08 -8.26
CA PRO A 106 -12.31 -10.77 -7.83
C PRO A 106 -11.94 -10.50 -6.36
N GLN A 107 -12.56 -9.48 -5.77
CA GLN A 107 -12.32 -9.11 -4.36
C GLN A 107 -13.40 -9.64 -3.41
N ASN A 108 -14.37 -10.42 -3.88
CA ASN A 108 -15.47 -10.98 -3.10
C ASN A 108 -16.23 -9.93 -2.27
N VAL A 109 -16.66 -8.86 -2.93
CA VAL A 109 -17.50 -7.82 -2.31
C VAL A 109 -18.92 -8.36 -2.15
N TYR A 110 -19.45 -8.34 -0.93
CA TYR A 110 -20.81 -8.79 -0.64
C TYR A 110 -21.82 -7.68 -0.89
N LYS A 111 -21.52 -6.46 -0.43
CA LYS A 111 -22.44 -5.34 -0.44
C LYS A 111 -21.73 -4.00 -0.45
N ILE A 112 -22.33 -3.02 -1.09
CA ILE A 112 -21.85 -1.64 -1.13
C ILE A 112 -22.95 -0.76 -0.57
N TYR A 113 -22.62 0.10 0.38
CA TYR A 113 -23.54 1.01 1.07
C TYR A 113 -23.27 2.43 0.63
N LYS A 114 -24.32 3.15 0.23
CA LYS A 114 -24.27 4.57 -0.06
C LYS A 114 -25.50 5.24 0.51
N ARG A 115 -25.33 6.40 1.14
CA ARG A 115 -26.43 7.18 1.69
C ARG A 115 -27.43 7.56 0.60
N LYS A 116 -28.75 7.44 0.86
CA LYS A 116 -29.83 7.65 -0.11
C LYS A 116 -29.77 9.01 -0.79
N ASN A 117 -29.53 10.07 -0.03
CA ASN A 117 -29.46 11.45 -0.56
C ASN A 117 -28.22 11.72 -1.45
N ALA A 118 -27.24 10.81 -1.47
CA ALA A 118 -26.07 10.88 -2.35
C ALA A 118 -26.27 10.12 -3.67
N CYS A 119 -27.41 9.44 -3.84
CA CYS A 119 -27.75 8.68 -5.04
C CYS A 119 -29.03 9.27 -5.68
N LYS A 120 -29.01 9.44 -7.00
CA LYS A 120 -30.20 9.79 -7.75
C LYS A 120 -30.75 8.52 -8.41
N ASP A 121 -32.08 8.33 -8.35
CA ASP A 121 -32.78 7.22 -9.02
C ASP A 121 -32.20 5.83 -8.71
N LYS A 122 -31.75 5.62 -7.46
CA LYS A 122 -31.10 4.37 -7.03
C LYS A 122 -29.85 4.00 -7.85
N ILE A 123 -29.19 4.98 -8.45
CA ILE A 123 -27.98 4.78 -9.24
C ILE A 123 -26.76 5.26 -8.45
N LEU A 124 -25.79 4.37 -8.21
CA LEU A 124 -24.49 4.72 -7.67
C LEU A 124 -23.57 5.11 -8.82
N LYS A 125 -23.39 6.41 -9.02
CA LYS A 125 -22.52 6.96 -10.06
C LYS A 125 -21.08 7.02 -9.54
N ILE A 126 -20.17 6.30 -10.20
CA ILE A 126 -18.73 6.36 -9.88
C ILE A 126 -18.16 7.69 -10.39
N PRO A 127 -17.66 8.56 -9.52
CA PRO A 127 -17.12 9.85 -9.92
C PRO A 127 -15.76 9.71 -10.61
N ASN A 128 -15.41 10.69 -11.44
CA ASN A 128 -14.03 10.86 -11.87
C ASN A 128 -13.25 11.53 -10.75
N ILE A 129 -12.05 11.04 -10.48
CA ILE A 129 -11.09 11.64 -9.55
C ILE A 129 -9.85 12.08 -10.32
N ASP A 130 -9.17 13.10 -9.81
CA ASP A 130 -7.90 13.60 -10.37
C ASP A 130 -6.70 12.96 -9.69
N TYR A 131 -6.80 12.75 -8.38
CA TYR A 131 -5.72 12.23 -7.55
C TYR A 131 -6.22 11.12 -6.63
N LEU A 132 -5.32 10.24 -6.23
CA LEU A 132 -5.60 9.15 -5.30
C LEU A 132 -4.63 9.20 -4.12
N ILE A 133 -5.13 8.89 -2.93
CA ILE A 133 -4.35 8.74 -1.71
C ILE A 133 -4.91 7.60 -0.85
N PHE A 134 -4.01 6.88 -0.16
CA PHE A 134 -4.38 5.80 0.77
C PHE A 134 -4.17 6.25 2.22
N LEU A 135 -5.05 5.79 3.11
CA LEU A 135 -4.87 5.92 4.55
C LEU A 135 -5.15 4.59 5.23
N ASP A 136 -4.19 4.07 5.98
CA ASP A 136 -4.40 2.87 6.79
C ASP A 136 -5.25 3.25 8.03
N SER A 137 -6.23 2.42 8.36
CA SER A 137 -7.33 2.74 9.29
C SER A 137 -6.95 2.84 10.78
N ASP A 138 -5.70 2.56 11.11
CA ASP A 138 -5.13 2.80 12.46
C ASP A 138 -4.24 4.05 12.53
N ASN A 139 -4.22 4.87 11.47
CA ASN A 139 -3.42 6.07 11.34
C ASN A 139 -4.30 7.30 11.07
N SER A 140 -3.72 8.48 11.08
CA SER A 140 -4.44 9.73 10.84
C SER A 140 -3.61 10.75 10.04
N TRP A 141 -4.27 11.73 9.43
CA TRP A 141 -3.63 12.83 8.73
C TRP A 141 -3.63 14.12 9.53
N GLU A 142 -2.67 15.01 9.25
CA GLU A 142 -2.75 16.41 9.61
C GLU A 142 -3.89 17.09 8.83
N LYS A 143 -4.52 18.11 9.43
CA LYS A 143 -5.71 18.79 8.90
C LYS A 143 -5.56 19.33 7.47
N ASP A 144 -4.37 19.76 7.09
CA ASP A 144 -4.09 20.33 5.77
C ASP A 144 -3.41 19.33 4.82
N CYS A 145 -3.33 18.04 5.14
CA CYS A 145 -2.58 17.05 4.37
C CYS A 145 -2.97 17.06 2.89
N ILE A 146 -4.25 16.86 2.59
CA ILE A 146 -4.71 16.78 1.20
C ILE A 146 -4.55 18.14 0.49
N LYS A 147 -4.85 19.25 1.16
CA LYS A 147 -4.69 20.60 0.60
C LYS A 147 -3.25 20.90 0.21
N GLU A 148 -2.28 20.54 1.05
CA GLU A 148 -0.86 20.72 0.78
C GLU A 148 -0.40 19.85 -0.41
N CYS A 149 -0.88 18.60 -0.49
CA CYS A 149 -0.58 17.73 -1.62
C CYS A 149 -1.17 18.28 -2.94
N VAL A 150 -2.46 18.61 -2.97
CA VAL A 150 -3.15 19.07 -4.19
C VAL A 150 -2.49 20.30 -4.82
N LYS A 151 -1.99 21.23 -4.00
CA LYS A 151 -1.27 22.42 -4.48
C LYS A 151 -0.03 22.09 -5.31
N LYS A 152 0.56 20.91 -5.12
CA LYS A 152 1.86 20.51 -5.70
C LYS A 152 1.73 19.46 -6.81
N MET A 153 0.53 18.93 -7.06
CA MET A 153 0.30 17.81 -7.97
C MET A 153 0.20 18.20 -9.46
N GLN A 154 0.24 19.48 -9.82
CA GLN A 154 0.11 19.86 -11.23
C GLN A 154 1.34 19.39 -12.04
N GLY A 155 1.14 18.48 -12.99
CA GLY A 155 2.21 17.90 -13.81
C GLY A 155 3.11 16.90 -13.07
N ILE A 156 2.68 16.43 -11.90
CA ILE A 156 3.41 15.49 -11.05
C ILE A 156 2.67 14.15 -11.04
N ASP A 157 3.40 13.06 -11.29
CA ASP A 157 2.84 11.71 -11.27
C ASP A 157 2.65 11.18 -9.84
N VAL A 158 3.64 11.46 -8.98
CA VAL A 158 3.67 10.99 -7.58
C VAL A 158 4.18 12.10 -6.67
N LEU A 159 3.44 12.42 -5.62
CA LEU A 159 3.92 13.24 -4.52
C LEU A 159 4.23 12.35 -3.34
N TRP A 160 5.42 12.49 -2.78
CA TRP A 160 5.88 11.75 -1.61
C TRP A 160 6.10 12.71 -0.43
N PHE A 161 5.40 12.48 0.69
CA PHE A 161 5.52 13.26 1.93
C PHE A 161 6.14 12.45 3.08
N ASP A 162 6.48 13.15 4.17
CA ASP A 162 7.00 12.54 5.39
C ASP A 162 5.90 12.22 6.41
N HIS A 163 6.25 11.46 7.45
CA HIS A 163 5.34 11.05 8.51
C HIS A 163 5.92 11.26 9.91
N LEU A 164 5.04 11.28 10.89
CA LEU A 164 5.36 11.26 12.31
C LEU A 164 5.02 9.89 12.87
N CYS A 165 5.99 9.21 13.48
CA CYS A 165 5.73 7.98 14.24
C CYS A 165 5.20 8.33 15.62
N ILE A 166 4.01 7.82 15.95
CA ILE A 166 3.40 7.87 17.28
C ILE A 166 3.52 6.46 17.86
N TYR A 167 3.97 6.35 19.09
CA TYR A 167 4.18 5.07 19.74
C TYR A 167 3.11 4.85 20.81
N GLU A 168 2.47 3.69 20.78
CA GLU A 168 1.65 3.22 21.89
C GLU A 168 2.50 3.13 23.18
N LYS A 169 1.90 3.39 24.35
CA LYS A 169 2.65 3.52 25.65
C LYS A 169 3.59 2.35 25.95
N GLU A 170 3.25 1.16 25.45
CA GLU A 170 4.00 -0.08 25.69
C GLU A 170 5.17 -0.30 24.72
N ILE A 171 5.29 0.53 23.69
CA ILE A 171 6.34 0.41 22.67
C ILE A 171 7.45 1.43 22.96
N LYS A 172 8.66 0.95 23.16
CA LYS A 172 9.83 1.83 23.28
C LYS A 172 10.07 2.58 21.96
N ASN A 173 10.10 3.89 22.04
CA ASN A 173 10.54 4.71 20.93
C ASN A 173 12.01 4.40 20.60
N LYS A 174 12.24 3.76 19.45
CA LYS A 174 13.59 3.39 18.99
C LYS A 174 14.28 4.51 18.21
N GLY A 175 13.68 5.71 18.11
CA GLY A 175 14.25 6.85 17.39
C GLY A 175 14.54 6.56 15.91
N GLN A 176 13.71 5.75 15.25
CA GLN A 176 13.94 5.38 13.86
C GLN A 176 13.75 6.59 12.94
N ASN A 177 14.72 6.82 12.08
CA ASN A 177 14.61 7.82 11.03
C ASN A 177 13.52 7.44 10.03
N THR A 178 12.72 8.41 9.60
CA THR A 178 11.81 8.25 8.49
C THR A 178 12.58 8.02 7.18
N ARG A 179 11.91 7.49 6.16
CA ARG A 179 12.54 7.34 4.84
C ARG A 179 13.02 8.67 4.28
N MET A 180 12.25 9.75 4.48
CA MET A 180 12.63 11.10 4.07
C MET A 180 13.94 11.54 4.72
N GLN A 181 14.10 11.29 6.03
CA GLN A 181 15.34 11.57 6.77
C GLN A 181 16.51 10.69 6.31
N ILE A 182 16.29 9.38 6.06
CA ILE A 182 17.32 8.47 5.52
C ILE A 182 17.81 8.96 4.16
N PHE A 183 16.89 9.42 3.30
CA PHE A 183 17.21 9.96 1.98
C PHE A 183 17.75 11.41 2.04
N GLN A 184 17.78 12.02 3.23
CA GLN A 184 18.31 13.37 3.46
C GLN A 184 17.62 14.45 2.63
N TYR A 185 16.31 14.31 2.40
CA TYR A 185 15.51 15.39 1.83
C TYR A 185 15.06 16.34 2.93
N LYS A 186 15.56 17.59 2.90
CA LYS A 186 15.26 18.65 3.87
C LYS A 186 14.31 19.70 3.32
N GLU A 187 14.30 19.86 1.98
CA GLU A 187 13.54 20.88 1.26
C GLU A 187 12.67 20.24 0.19
N GLU A 188 11.62 20.96 -0.21
CA GLU A 188 10.75 20.57 -1.29
C GLU A 188 11.53 20.56 -2.61
N CYS A 189 11.37 19.49 -3.41
CA CYS A 189 12.00 19.42 -4.73
C CYS A 189 11.22 18.47 -5.65
N ILE A 190 11.45 18.66 -6.95
CA ILE A 190 11.00 17.72 -7.98
C ILE A 190 12.21 16.88 -8.40
N ILE A 191 12.03 15.58 -8.45
CA ILE A 191 13.06 14.62 -8.85
C ILE A 191 12.51 13.66 -9.90
N SER A 192 13.40 13.09 -10.70
CA SER A 192 13.07 11.95 -11.54
C SER A 192 13.19 10.63 -10.74
N PRO A 193 12.55 9.53 -11.17
CA PRO A 193 12.82 8.21 -10.62
C PRO A 193 14.30 7.80 -10.70
N LYS A 194 15.03 8.26 -11.70
CA LYS A 194 16.48 8.06 -11.80
C LYS A 194 17.23 8.75 -10.65
N ASP A 195 16.85 10.00 -10.31
CA ASP A 195 17.43 10.73 -9.17
C ASP A 195 17.11 10.04 -7.84
N TYR A 196 15.86 9.55 -7.68
CA TYR A 196 15.48 8.74 -6.53
C TYR A 196 16.38 7.50 -6.39
N ALA A 197 16.58 6.76 -7.47
CA ALA A 197 17.39 5.56 -7.48
C ALA A 197 18.86 5.84 -7.15
N GLN A 198 19.43 6.91 -7.73
CA GLN A 198 20.80 7.34 -7.44
C GLN A 198 20.96 7.80 -5.99
N ARG A 199 19.98 8.52 -5.46
CA ARG A 199 19.96 8.94 -4.05
C ARG A 199 19.88 7.72 -3.13
N ALA A 200 19.02 6.75 -3.44
CA ALA A 200 18.92 5.49 -2.70
C ALA A 200 20.26 4.76 -2.66
N LEU A 201 20.94 4.68 -3.79
CA LEU A 201 22.28 4.10 -3.88
C LEU A 201 23.28 4.86 -3.00
N LYS A 202 23.30 6.20 -3.08
CA LYS A 202 24.20 7.08 -2.30
C LYS A 202 24.03 6.91 -0.79
N VAL A 203 22.79 6.85 -0.30
CA VAL A 203 22.50 6.70 1.15
C VAL A 203 22.48 5.23 1.60
N GLY A 204 22.71 4.30 0.70
CA GLY A 204 22.72 2.86 0.99
C GLY A 204 21.34 2.28 1.29
N SER A 205 20.26 2.97 0.98
CA SER A 205 18.89 2.46 1.12
C SER A 205 18.49 1.63 -0.10
N ARG A 206 17.63 0.65 0.13
CA ARG A 206 16.95 -0.12 -0.94
C ARG A 206 15.44 -0.13 -0.71
N ASP A 207 14.94 0.83 0.08
CA ASP A 207 13.51 0.98 0.30
C ASP A 207 12.90 1.73 -0.88
N ILE A 208 11.88 1.12 -1.49
CA ILE A 208 11.08 1.66 -2.58
C ILE A 208 9.59 1.38 -2.35
N SER A 209 9.24 0.97 -1.14
CA SER A 209 7.84 0.72 -0.77
C SER A 209 7.01 2.00 -0.92
N PHE A 210 5.79 1.88 -1.44
CA PHE A 210 4.87 3.01 -1.55
C PHE A 210 3.42 2.52 -1.45
N SER A 211 2.65 3.17 -0.57
CA SER A 211 1.20 3.04 -0.47
C SER A 211 0.62 4.32 0.15
N TRP A 212 0.66 4.45 1.48
CA TRP A 212 0.14 5.61 2.23
C TRP A 212 1.06 6.84 2.23
N GLY A 213 2.28 6.72 1.73
CA GLY A 213 3.32 7.76 1.85
C GLY A 213 3.18 8.95 0.92
N GLY A 214 2.05 9.14 0.24
CA GLY A 214 1.88 10.25 -0.69
C GLY A 214 0.60 10.20 -1.51
N MET A 215 0.53 11.10 -2.49
CA MET A 215 -0.59 11.25 -3.43
C MET A 215 -0.13 10.87 -4.85
N ILE A 216 -1.03 10.28 -5.63
CA ILE A 216 -0.74 9.79 -6.99
C ILE A 216 -1.69 10.48 -7.97
N ASP A 217 -1.20 10.93 -9.12
CA ASP A 217 -2.06 11.34 -10.24
C ASP A 217 -2.88 10.13 -10.71
N PHE A 218 -4.20 10.28 -10.75
CA PHE A 218 -5.06 9.14 -11.02
C PHE A 218 -5.07 8.75 -12.50
N ASN A 219 -4.91 9.71 -13.43
CA ASN A 219 -4.81 9.38 -14.85
C ASN A 219 -3.53 8.59 -15.14
N PHE A 220 -2.41 9.00 -14.54
CA PHE A 220 -1.16 8.25 -14.61
C PHE A 220 -1.34 6.83 -14.03
N LEU A 221 -1.92 6.69 -12.83
CA LEU A 221 -2.15 5.38 -12.20
C LEU A 221 -3.05 4.48 -13.05
N LYS A 222 -4.10 5.06 -13.66
CA LYS A 222 -5.02 4.35 -14.56
C LYS A 222 -4.33 3.88 -15.84
N GLN A 223 -3.44 4.69 -16.43
CA GLN A 223 -2.67 4.33 -17.63
C GLN A 223 -1.79 3.11 -17.39
N ILE A 224 -1.13 3.03 -16.25
CA ILE A 224 -0.26 1.91 -15.89
C ILE A 224 -1.03 0.71 -15.31
N LYS A 225 -2.33 0.84 -15.05
CA LYS A 225 -3.24 -0.19 -14.52
C LYS A 225 -2.66 -0.89 -13.27
N LEU A 226 -1.98 -0.14 -12.42
CA LEU A 226 -1.28 -0.70 -11.27
C LEU A 226 -2.26 -1.10 -10.17
N LYS A 227 -2.13 -2.34 -9.69
CA LYS A 227 -2.83 -2.90 -8.53
C LYS A 227 -1.82 -3.54 -7.57
N PHE A 228 -2.24 -3.76 -6.33
CA PHE A 228 -1.47 -4.53 -5.38
C PHE A 228 -1.55 -6.02 -5.71
N ILE A 229 -0.50 -6.78 -5.42
CA ILE A 229 -0.54 -8.25 -5.53
C ILE A 229 -1.29 -8.77 -4.29
N ASN A 230 -2.38 -9.51 -4.53
CA ASN A 230 -3.13 -10.14 -3.45
C ASN A 230 -2.32 -11.26 -2.77
N TYR A 231 -2.62 -11.50 -1.51
CA TYR A 231 -2.10 -12.64 -0.71
C TYR A 231 -0.56 -12.67 -0.57
N ILE A 232 0.09 -11.51 -0.54
CA ILE A 232 1.52 -11.40 -0.22
C ILE A 232 1.75 -10.47 0.97
N ILE A 233 2.89 -10.64 1.60
CA ILE A 233 3.40 -9.74 2.65
C ILE A 233 4.32 -8.71 2.00
N ASN A 234 4.26 -7.44 2.41
CA ASN A 234 4.99 -6.30 1.85
C ASN A 234 4.62 -6.03 0.37
N GLU A 235 3.34 -5.96 0.10
CA GLU A 235 2.73 -5.66 -1.20
C GLU A 235 3.12 -4.26 -1.73
N ASP A 236 3.47 -3.36 -0.81
CA ASP A 236 3.91 -1.99 -1.06
C ASP A 236 5.26 -1.90 -1.79
N ILE A 237 6.11 -2.93 -1.70
CA ILE A 237 7.39 -3.01 -2.44
C ILE A 237 7.14 -3.15 -3.94
N HIS A 238 6.28 -4.09 -4.33
CA HIS A 238 5.92 -4.26 -5.74
C HIS A 238 5.25 -3.00 -6.28
N PHE A 239 4.23 -2.52 -5.56
CA PHE A 239 3.47 -1.34 -5.95
C PHE A 239 4.38 -0.12 -6.12
N GLY A 240 5.24 0.17 -5.13
CA GLY A 240 6.17 1.29 -5.18
C GLY A 240 7.20 1.17 -6.30
N MET A 241 7.74 -0.03 -6.54
CA MET A 241 8.74 -0.22 -7.61
C MET A 241 8.14 -0.01 -9.00
N VAL A 242 6.96 -0.55 -9.26
CA VAL A 242 6.24 -0.37 -10.53
C VAL A 242 5.81 1.09 -10.70
N LEU A 243 5.28 1.71 -9.64
CA LEU A 243 4.87 3.12 -9.63
C LEU A 243 6.04 4.03 -10.01
N PHE A 244 7.17 3.91 -9.30
CA PHE A 244 8.34 4.76 -9.53
C PHE A 244 9.02 4.46 -10.88
N ALA A 245 9.13 3.19 -11.28
CA ALA A 245 9.67 2.84 -12.60
C ALA A 245 8.80 3.36 -13.76
N SER A 246 7.54 3.68 -13.51
CA SER A 246 6.61 4.18 -14.54
C SER A 246 6.43 5.69 -14.52
N ALA A 247 6.74 6.36 -13.43
CA ALA A 247 6.63 7.80 -13.27
C ALA A 247 7.69 8.56 -14.09
N ASN A 248 7.38 9.83 -14.39
CA ASN A 248 8.33 10.78 -14.94
C ASN A 248 8.82 11.75 -13.86
N MET A 249 7.91 12.24 -13.01
CA MET A 249 8.18 13.25 -12.00
C MET A 249 7.63 12.86 -10.63
N ILE A 250 8.50 13.00 -9.62
CA ILE A 250 8.16 12.78 -8.21
C ILE A 250 8.36 14.11 -7.47
N TYR A 251 7.30 14.61 -6.82
CA TYR A 251 7.43 15.75 -5.91
C TYR A 251 7.78 15.25 -4.51
N VAL A 252 8.86 15.69 -3.95
CA VAL A 252 9.29 15.40 -2.57
C VAL A 252 8.83 16.53 -1.67
N LEU A 253 7.98 16.21 -0.70
CA LEU A 253 7.41 17.14 0.27
C LEU A 253 7.84 16.74 1.69
N PRO A 254 8.94 17.29 2.27
CA PRO A 254 9.44 16.88 3.58
C PRO A 254 8.62 17.46 4.74
N LYS A 255 7.29 17.39 4.61
CA LYS A 255 6.32 17.75 5.66
C LYS A 255 5.73 16.49 6.26
N LYS A 256 5.66 16.43 7.58
CA LYS A 256 5.05 15.32 8.33
C LYS A 256 3.53 15.46 8.31
N LEU A 257 2.92 14.95 7.25
CA LEU A 257 1.47 15.07 7.01
C LEU A 257 0.67 13.84 7.45
N TYR A 258 1.35 12.76 7.79
CA TYR A 258 0.79 11.47 8.18
C TYR A 258 1.25 11.10 9.59
N LYS A 259 0.34 10.71 10.46
CA LYS A 259 0.61 10.20 11.80
C LYS A 259 0.51 8.69 11.78
N CYS A 260 1.68 8.03 11.85
CA CYS A 260 1.79 6.57 11.83
C CYS A 260 1.80 6.04 13.25
N LEU A 261 0.75 5.34 13.66
CA LEU A 261 0.65 4.72 14.98
C LEU A 261 1.35 3.36 14.98
N LEU A 262 2.42 3.26 15.76
CA LEU A 262 3.10 1.99 16.03
C LEU A 262 2.50 1.37 17.30
N ARG A 263 1.80 0.24 17.13
CA ARG A 263 1.10 -0.48 18.20
C ARG A 263 1.62 -1.90 18.37
N THR A 264 1.43 -2.46 19.55
CA THR A 264 1.86 -3.83 19.91
C THR A 264 1.34 -4.89 18.94
N ASN A 265 0.12 -4.70 18.41
CA ASN A 265 -0.52 -5.62 17.49
C ASN A 265 -0.38 -5.27 16.01
N SER A 266 0.42 -4.25 15.65
CA SER A 266 0.66 -3.86 14.26
C SER A 266 1.32 -4.99 13.46
N ILE A 267 1.00 -5.08 12.18
CA ILE A 267 1.70 -5.98 11.21
C ILE A 267 3.19 -5.62 11.16
N SER A 268 3.52 -4.34 11.31
CA SER A 268 4.89 -3.82 11.29
C SER A 268 5.68 -4.10 12.59
N ASN A 269 5.04 -4.58 13.64
CA ASN A 269 5.74 -4.94 14.88
C ASN A 269 6.39 -6.33 14.75
N HIS A 270 7.70 -6.34 14.50
CA HIS A 270 8.49 -7.57 14.32
C HIS A 270 8.74 -8.33 15.63
N ASP A 271 8.55 -7.70 16.78
CA ASP A 271 8.76 -8.33 18.11
C ASP A 271 7.52 -9.13 18.57
N LYS A 272 6.44 -9.14 17.76
CA LYS A 272 5.19 -9.81 18.08
C LYS A 272 5.32 -11.34 18.04
N LYS A 273 4.89 -12.01 19.12
CA LYS A 273 4.75 -13.47 19.13
C LYS A 273 3.74 -13.92 18.08
N VAL A 274 4.15 -14.81 17.18
CA VAL A 274 3.28 -15.34 16.13
C VAL A 274 2.40 -16.44 16.72
N THR A 275 1.08 -16.28 16.60
CA THR A 275 0.07 -17.24 17.06
C THR A 275 -0.88 -17.57 15.91
N LYS A 276 -1.76 -18.58 16.10
CA LYS A 276 -2.82 -18.93 15.14
C LYS A 276 -3.67 -17.72 14.73
N ALA A 277 -3.99 -16.83 15.67
CA ALA A 277 -4.75 -15.61 15.43
C ALA A 277 -4.05 -14.62 14.46
N ASN A 278 -2.77 -14.79 14.21
CA ASN A 278 -2.00 -13.95 13.26
C ASN A 278 -1.96 -14.53 11.84
N ILE A 279 -2.58 -15.69 11.61
CA ILE A 279 -2.68 -16.30 10.28
C ILE A 279 -4.05 -15.94 9.71
N SER A 280 -4.03 -15.14 8.66
CA SER A 280 -5.27 -14.75 7.97
C SER A 280 -5.95 -15.97 7.33
N HIS A 281 -7.28 -15.93 7.28
CA HIS A 281 -8.13 -17.00 6.76
C HIS A 281 -7.69 -17.48 5.36
N TYR A 282 -7.30 -16.57 4.47
CA TYR A 282 -6.86 -16.89 3.11
C TYR A 282 -5.49 -17.61 3.04
N TYR A 283 -4.79 -17.76 4.16
CA TYR A 283 -3.57 -18.59 4.27
C TYR A 283 -3.81 -19.96 4.93
N LYS A 284 -5.06 -20.36 5.13
CA LYS A 284 -5.44 -21.58 5.83
C LYS A 284 -4.76 -22.83 5.29
N ASP A 285 -4.65 -22.96 3.97
CA ASP A 285 -4.04 -24.14 3.34
C ASP A 285 -2.52 -24.17 3.54
N ILE A 286 -1.87 -23.00 3.52
CA ILE A 286 -0.46 -22.91 3.87
C ILE A 286 -0.24 -23.24 5.35
N TYR A 287 -1.10 -22.73 6.23
CA TYR A 287 -1.04 -23.04 7.65
C TYR A 287 -1.16 -24.53 7.93
N ARG A 288 -2.10 -25.23 7.26
CA ARG A 288 -2.28 -26.68 7.33
C ARG A 288 -1.04 -27.42 6.77
N ALA A 289 -0.47 -26.96 5.67
CA ALA A 289 0.72 -27.55 5.08
C ALA A 289 1.94 -27.55 6.02
N PHE A 290 1.95 -26.64 7.01
CA PHE A 290 2.97 -26.55 8.06
C PHE A 290 2.52 -27.15 9.39
N ASP A 291 1.62 -28.13 9.36
CA ASP A 291 1.16 -28.88 10.55
C ASP A 291 0.61 -27.94 11.65
N GLU A 292 -0.06 -26.86 11.23
CA GLU A 292 -0.62 -25.79 12.06
C GLU A 292 0.44 -25.03 12.92
N ASP A 293 1.73 -25.09 12.55
CA ASP A 293 2.74 -24.22 13.15
C ASP A 293 2.72 -22.82 12.52
N ALA A 294 2.16 -21.86 13.28
CA ALA A 294 1.98 -20.48 12.83
C ALA A 294 3.31 -19.76 12.53
N LYS A 295 4.40 -20.11 13.24
CA LYS A 295 5.71 -19.50 13.04
C LYS A 295 6.31 -19.93 11.70
N SER A 296 6.32 -21.22 11.42
CA SER A 296 6.83 -21.77 10.16
C SER A 296 5.98 -21.32 8.96
N ALA A 297 4.66 -21.33 9.09
CA ALA A 297 3.76 -20.85 8.05
C ALA A 297 4.02 -19.36 7.72
N LYS A 298 4.17 -18.50 8.74
CA LYS A 298 4.44 -17.06 8.54
C LYS A 298 5.83 -16.82 7.93
N GLU A 299 6.85 -17.56 8.35
CA GLU A 299 8.19 -17.47 7.75
C GLU A 299 8.17 -17.91 6.28
N TYR A 300 7.49 -19.00 5.98
CA TYR A 300 7.26 -19.44 4.60
C TYR A 300 6.59 -18.35 3.77
N LEU A 301 5.46 -17.81 4.25
CA LEU A 301 4.72 -16.74 3.56
C LEU A 301 5.60 -15.52 3.28
N ARG A 302 6.43 -15.12 4.25
CA ARG A 302 7.36 -14.01 4.10
C ARG A 302 8.40 -14.25 3.00
N LEU A 303 8.90 -15.48 2.89
CA LEU A 303 9.86 -15.86 1.85
C LEU A 303 9.18 -16.06 0.49
N ALA A 304 8.01 -16.70 0.46
CA ALA A 304 7.19 -16.88 -0.73
C ALA A 304 6.77 -15.53 -1.35
N SER A 305 6.32 -14.59 -0.52
CA SER A 305 5.97 -13.23 -0.98
C SER A 305 7.11 -12.54 -1.71
N ARG A 306 8.36 -12.72 -1.26
CA ARG A 306 9.54 -12.17 -1.95
C ARG A 306 9.76 -12.77 -3.34
N VAL A 307 9.56 -14.09 -3.45
CA VAL A 307 9.66 -14.77 -4.76
C VAL A 307 8.59 -14.24 -5.69
N ILE A 308 7.33 -14.22 -5.26
CA ILE A 308 6.19 -13.74 -6.06
C ILE A 308 6.42 -12.29 -6.48
N THR A 309 6.80 -11.40 -5.53
CA THR A 309 7.11 -10.00 -5.84
C THR A 309 8.17 -9.88 -6.93
N VAL A 310 9.28 -10.62 -6.82
CA VAL A 310 10.38 -10.53 -7.80
C VAL A 310 9.99 -11.08 -9.16
N LEU A 311 9.23 -12.18 -9.22
CA LEU A 311 8.73 -12.73 -10.49
C LEU A 311 7.84 -11.71 -11.21
N LYS A 312 6.87 -11.09 -10.48
CA LYS A 312 6.01 -10.04 -11.04
C LYS A 312 6.79 -8.80 -11.49
N LEU A 313 7.87 -8.43 -10.79
CA LEU A 313 8.75 -7.34 -11.22
C LEU A 313 9.56 -7.71 -12.47
N ILE A 314 10.02 -8.95 -12.59
CA ILE A 314 10.70 -9.43 -13.81
C ILE A 314 9.74 -9.36 -15.00
N ASP A 315 8.52 -9.89 -14.87
CA ASP A 315 7.48 -9.80 -15.90
C ASP A 315 7.21 -8.35 -16.31
N PHE A 316 7.07 -7.45 -15.34
CA PHE A 316 6.85 -6.02 -15.59
C PHE A 316 8.00 -5.40 -16.40
N PHE A 317 9.25 -5.62 -15.98
CA PHE A 317 10.42 -5.02 -16.66
C PHE A 317 10.72 -5.65 -18.02
N GLN A 318 10.34 -6.89 -18.25
CA GLN A 318 10.44 -7.52 -19.56
C GLN A 318 9.37 -7.04 -20.55
N GLY A 319 8.16 -6.78 -20.06
CA GLY A 319 7.05 -6.28 -20.87
C GLY A 319 7.07 -4.76 -21.14
N LYS A 320 7.94 -4.01 -20.47
CA LYS A 320 8.01 -2.54 -20.56
C LYS A 320 9.13 -2.08 -21.49
N LYS A 321 8.80 -1.11 -22.38
CA LYS A 321 9.85 -0.38 -23.11
C LYS A 321 10.73 0.40 -22.10
N GLU A 322 12.01 0.06 -22.07
CA GLU A 322 12.97 0.63 -21.13
C GLU A 322 13.26 2.11 -21.46
N ASN A 323 13.25 2.95 -20.45
CA ASN A 323 13.74 4.32 -20.47
C ASN A 323 14.73 4.53 -19.31
N GLU A 324 15.38 5.70 -19.23
CA GLU A 324 16.40 5.98 -18.20
C GLU A 324 15.85 5.81 -16.76
N ASN A 325 14.60 6.21 -16.51
CA ASN A 325 13.96 6.10 -15.19
C ASN A 325 13.73 4.64 -14.82
N SER A 326 13.05 3.89 -15.68
CA SER A 326 12.76 2.47 -15.44
C SER A 326 14.04 1.64 -15.35
N LYS A 327 15.07 1.96 -16.19
CA LYS A 327 16.38 1.32 -16.14
C LYS A 327 17.08 1.53 -14.80
N ALA A 328 17.12 2.78 -14.31
CA ALA A 328 17.76 3.08 -13.02
C ALA A 328 17.07 2.36 -11.84
N ILE A 329 15.74 2.36 -11.81
CA ILE A 329 14.97 1.63 -10.80
C ILE A 329 15.26 0.13 -10.87
N LYS A 330 15.19 -0.47 -12.07
CA LYS A 330 15.49 -1.89 -12.29
C LYS A 330 16.89 -2.28 -11.82
N GLU A 331 17.91 -1.54 -12.26
CA GLU A 331 19.30 -1.87 -11.99
C GLU A 331 19.70 -1.74 -10.52
N ILE A 332 19.07 -0.82 -9.78
CA ILE A 332 19.43 -0.54 -8.38
C ILE A 332 18.61 -1.38 -7.40
N PHE A 333 17.33 -1.61 -7.68
CA PHE A 333 16.45 -2.27 -6.71
C PHE A 333 16.21 -3.76 -7.01
N LEU A 334 15.96 -4.14 -8.27
CA LEU A 334 15.61 -5.53 -8.60
C LEU A 334 16.65 -6.55 -8.14
N PRO A 335 17.98 -6.35 -8.34
CA PRO A 335 18.98 -7.30 -7.88
C PRO A 335 19.00 -7.51 -6.37
N PHE A 336 18.72 -6.46 -5.58
CA PHE A 336 18.65 -6.56 -4.13
C PHE A 336 17.47 -7.45 -3.68
N TYR A 337 16.31 -7.26 -4.27
CA TYR A 337 15.12 -8.07 -3.96
C TYR A 337 15.27 -9.49 -4.51
N ALA A 338 15.86 -9.68 -5.70
CA ALA A 338 16.20 -10.97 -6.28
C ALA A 338 17.11 -11.79 -5.34
N LYS A 339 18.18 -11.16 -4.81
CA LYS A 339 19.06 -11.81 -3.82
C LYS A 339 18.31 -12.23 -2.55
N LYS A 340 17.35 -11.40 -2.09
CA LYS A 340 16.50 -11.75 -0.94
C LYS A 340 15.53 -12.89 -1.25
N ALA A 341 14.98 -12.96 -2.46
CA ALA A 341 14.06 -14.01 -2.91
C ALA A 341 14.78 -15.36 -3.00
N LEU A 342 16.03 -15.42 -3.46
CA LEU A 342 16.80 -16.66 -3.54
C LEU A 342 17.08 -17.31 -2.17
N LYS A 343 16.85 -16.64 -1.04
CA LYS A 343 16.86 -17.28 0.29
C LYS A 343 15.79 -18.37 0.40
N PHE A 344 14.76 -18.31 -0.42
CA PHE A 344 13.69 -19.31 -0.49
C PHE A 344 14.21 -20.72 -0.81
N LYS A 345 15.35 -20.88 -1.47
CA LYS A 345 15.98 -22.20 -1.73
C LYS A 345 16.15 -23.07 -0.47
N LYS A 346 16.24 -22.43 0.71
CA LYS A 346 16.44 -23.09 2.02
C LYS A 346 15.14 -23.58 2.66
N VAL A 347 13.99 -23.30 2.06
CA VAL A 347 12.68 -23.72 2.59
C VAL A 347 12.54 -25.24 2.40
N ASN A 348 12.10 -25.96 3.43
CA ASN A 348 11.97 -27.42 3.38
C ASN A 348 10.64 -27.84 2.70
N LYS A 349 9.51 -27.31 3.17
CA LYS A 349 8.17 -27.55 2.58
C LYS A 349 7.81 -26.38 1.66
N ASP A 350 7.32 -26.68 0.45
CA ASP A 350 6.98 -25.66 -0.57
C ASP A 350 5.59 -25.90 -1.17
N PRO A 351 4.51 -25.64 -0.43
CA PRO A 351 3.16 -25.89 -0.89
C PRO A 351 2.74 -25.07 -2.11
N LEU A 352 3.42 -23.95 -2.41
CA LEU A 352 3.16 -23.12 -3.60
C LEU A 352 4.07 -23.49 -4.79
N ASN A 353 4.94 -24.49 -4.66
CA ASN A 353 5.86 -24.96 -5.71
C ASN A 353 6.77 -23.86 -6.31
N LEU A 354 7.15 -22.87 -5.48
CA LEU A 354 7.93 -21.71 -5.92
C LEU A 354 9.41 -21.99 -6.13
N LYS A 355 9.94 -23.12 -5.65
CA LYS A 355 11.34 -23.49 -5.88
C LYS A 355 11.68 -23.64 -7.36
N ASN A 356 10.74 -24.15 -8.16
CA ASN A 356 10.88 -24.30 -9.59
C ASN A 356 10.98 -22.96 -10.34
N GLU A 357 10.50 -21.87 -9.72
CA GLU A 357 10.55 -20.53 -10.29
C GLU A 357 11.87 -19.78 -10.02
N LEU A 358 12.72 -20.32 -9.11
CA LEU A 358 13.94 -19.62 -8.70
C LEU A 358 14.95 -19.46 -9.83
N ASP A 359 14.95 -20.36 -10.82
CA ASP A 359 15.83 -20.25 -11.97
C ASP A 359 15.55 -19.02 -12.82
N LYS A 360 14.30 -18.54 -12.87
CA LYS A 360 13.92 -17.28 -13.51
C LYS A 360 14.50 -16.06 -12.80
N ILE A 361 14.77 -16.16 -11.50
CA ILE A 361 15.28 -15.07 -10.66
C ILE A 361 16.81 -14.97 -10.71
N LYS A 362 17.52 -16.10 -10.85
CA LYS A 362 18.99 -16.18 -10.80
C LYS A 362 19.70 -15.16 -11.72
N PRO A 363 19.28 -14.94 -12.99
CA PRO A 363 19.95 -14.01 -13.90
C PRO A 363 19.94 -12.54 -13.41
N PHE A 364 19.01 -12.19 -12.54
CA PHE A 364 18.86 -10.82 -12.01
C PHE A 364 19.68 -10.56 -10.75
N VAL A 365 20.32 -11.60 -10.20
CA VAL A 365 21.25 -11.46 -9.08
C VAL A 365 22.62 -11.06 -9.61
N LYS A 366 22.83 -9.80 -9.90
CA LYS A 366 24.17 -9.28 -10.18
C LYS A 366 25.00 -9.28 -8.89
N ASN A 367 26.32 -9.38 -9.05
CA ASN A 367 27.27 -9.17 -7.95
C ASN A 367 27.18 -7.71 -7.46
N ILE A 368 26.12 -7.44 -6.69
CA ILE A 368 26.04 -6.20 -5.93
C ILE A 368 27.07 -6.38 -4.81
N LEU A 369 28.04 -5.47 -4.71
CA LEU A 369 28.85 -5.32 -3.52
C LEU A 369 27.93 -5.46 -2.30
N PRO A 370 28.24 -6.34 -1.34
CA PRO A 370 27.44 -6.46 -0.12
C PRO A 370 27.16 -5.06 0.40
N TYR A 371 25.94 -4.80 0.88
CA TYR A 371 25.55 -3.50 1.45
C TYR A 371 26.61 -3.02 2.48
N ASP A 372 27.16 -3.95 3.25
CA ASP A 372 28.22 -3.68 4.23
C ASP A 372 29.55 -3.31 3.56
N ALA A 373 29.94 -3.95 2.46
CA ALA A 373 31.13 -3.58 1.69
C ALA A 373 30.97 -2.20 0.99
N TRP A 374 29.78 -1.88 0.53
CA TRP A 374 29.49 -0.55 -0.01
C TRP A 374 29.52 0.53 1.07
N LYS A 375 28.98 0.28 2.28
CA LYS A 375 29.13 1.17 3.45
C LYS A 375 30.57 1.39 3.84
N ILE A 376 31.38 0.35 3.80
CA ILE A 376 32.83 0.44 4.08
C ILE A 376 33.53 1.28 3.02
N LEU A 377 33.24 1.06 1.72
CA LEU A 377 33.78 1.85 0.62
C LEU A 377 33.36 3.33 0.69
N GLN A 378 32.14 3.63 1.11
CA GLN A 378 31.69 5.02 1.34
C GLN A 378 32.39 5.65 2.54
N LYS A 379 32.59 4.91 3.64
CA LYS A 379 33.39 5.38 4.78
C LYS A 379 34.82 5.66 4.39
N ILE A 380 35.43 4.79 3.60
CA ILE A 380 36.78 4.96 3.06
C ILE A 380 36.86 6.20 2.15
N LYS A 381 35.92 6.37 1.23
CA LYS A 381 35.87 7.57 0.37
C LYS A 381 35.71 8.87 1.17
N ASN A 382 34.92 8.87 2.23
CA ASN A 382 34.72 10.05 3.09
C ASN A 382 35.92 10.34 4.03
N ILE A 383 36.87 9.41 4.16
CA ILE A 383 38.13 9.62 4.91
C ILE A 383 39.18 10.25 4.01
N PHE A 384 39.09 10.04 2.68
CA PHE A 384 40.04 10.55 1.68
C PHE A 384 39.50 11.73 0.84
N SER A 385 38.29 12.22 1.13
CA SER A 385 37.69 13.45 0.63
C SER A 385 37.66 14.52 1.72
#